data_0d1732fdeba0ba7c2f589a8106866789
#
_entry.id   0d1732fdeba0ba7c2f589a8106866789
#
_cell.length_a   1.000
_cell.length_b   1.000
_cell.length_c   1.000
_cell.angle_alpha   90.00
_cell.angle_beta   90.00
_cell.angle_gamma   90.00
#
_symmetry.space_group_name_H-M   'P 1'
#
loop_
_entity.id
_entity.type
_entity.pdbx_description
1 polymer ?
#
loop_
_entity_poly.entity_id
_entity_poly.type
_entity_poly.pdbx_seq_one_letter_code
_entity_poly.pdbx_strand_id
1 'polypeptide(L)'
;MSPRGGPLRCDQYETRMKSFDEAFRANLRDLLVWRRDVRRFRNEPLPDGALERLIETACLAPSVGLSQPWRFVIVDDPARRQAVIEDFTACNADALTAYAGERAARYATLKLAGLKEAPGHLAVFADRGTEQGHGLGRRTMPEMIEYSVVTAVYTLWLAARAEEIGMGWVSILDPAHIRRILDVPEGWRFIGYFCLGYPQAESDAPELERAGWEKRSCAQTFIYRR
;
A
#
# COMPACT_ATOMS: atom_id res chain seq x y z
N MET A 1 25.10 -22.20 -6.27
CA MET A 1 24.80 -22.46 -4.85
C MET A 1 24.42 -21.12 -4.25
N SER A 2 23.14 -20.88 -4.09
CA SER A 2 22.57 -19.65 -3.56
C SER A 2 22.49 -19.73 -2.03
N PRO A 3 22.85 -18.70 -1.26
CA PRO A 3 22.71 -18.74 0.18
C PRO A 3 21.22 -18.64 0.54
N ARG A 4 20.70 -19.65 1.21
CA ARG A 4 19.36 -19.66 1.80
C ARG A 4 19.31 -18.59 2.90
N GLY A 5 18.53 -17.53 2.72
CA GLY A 5 18.18 -16.61 3.78
C GLY A 5 17.34 -17.33 4.84
N GLY A 6 17.94 -17.60 5.99
CA GLY A 6 17.20 -18.07 7.17
C GLY A 6 16.38 -16.91 7.78
N PRO A 7 15.36 -17.23 8.62
CA PRO A 7 14.54 -16.20 9.27
C PRO A 7 15.44 -15.25 10.09
N LEU A 8 15.17 -13.94 9.97
CA LEU A 8 15.86 -12.91 10.74
C LEU A 8 15.69 -13.19 12.25
N ARG A 9 16.76 -13.60 12.92
CA ARG A 9 16.78 -13.80 14.37
C ARG A 9 16.75 -12.44 15.06
N CYS A 10 15.81 -12.27 15.96
CA CYS A 10 15.64 -11.05 16.78
C CYS A 10 16.79 -10.78 17.78
N ASP A 11 17.82 -11.60 17.88
CA ASP A 11 18.69 -11.67 19.05
C ASP A 11 20.07 -10.99 18.91
N GLN A 12 20.33 -10.22 17.84
CA GLN A 12 21.63 -9.58 17.68
C GLN A 12 21.51 -8.12 17.17
N TYR A 13 21.05 -7.22 18.02
CA TYR A 13 21.31 -5.80 17.82
C TYR A 13 22.69 -5.43 18.41
N GLU A 14 23.75 -5.70 17.69
CA GLU A 14 24.99 -4.97 17.94
C GLU A 14 24.74 -3.48 17.64
N THR A 15 25.09 -2.60 18.59
CA THR A 15 25.05 -1.14 18.47
C THR A 15 26.09 -0.65 17.45
N ARG A 16 26.00 -1.11 16.22
CA ARG A 16 26.86 -0.66 15.13
C ARG A 16 26.14 0.46 14.39
N MET A 17 26.68 1.68 14.47
CA MET A 17 26.23 2.78 13.62
C MET A 17 26.50 2.39 12.16
N LYS A 18 25.43 2.19 11.39
CA LYS A 18 25.51 1.93 9.97
C LYS A 18 25.48 3.26 9.22
N SER A 19 26.50 3.55 8.45
CA SER A 19 26.52 4.69 7.53
C SER A 19 26.01 4.28 6.15
N PHE A 20 25.35 5.20 5.47
CA PHE A 20 24.91 5.05 4.08
C PHE A 20 25.68 6.05 3.21
N ASP A 21 26.30 5.56 2.14
CA ASP A 21 27.08 6.36 1.22
C ASP A 21 26.21 7.21 0.28
N GLU A 22 26.85 7.98 -0.60
CA GLU A 22 26.16 8.84 -1.55
C GLU A 22 25.41 8.03 -2.60
N ALA A 23 25.95 6.91 -3.05
CA ALA A 23 25.30 6.04 -4.02
C ALA A 23 24.00 5.47 -3.46
N PHE A 24 24.00 5.03 -2.20
CA PHE A 24 22.76 4.58 -1.54
C PHE A 24 21.73 5.70 -1.45
N ARG A 25 22.13 6.93 -1.08
CA ARG A 25 21.19 8.06 -1.00
C ARG A 25 20.61 8.43 -2.36
N ALA A 26 21.39 8.33 -3.44
CA ALA A 26 20.92 8.52 -4.82
C ALA A 26 19.91 7.43 -5.20
N ASN A 27 20.24 6.15 -5.00
CA ASN A 27 19.36 5.02 -5.27
C ASN A 27 18.04 5.10 -4.48
N LEU A 28 18.08 5.51 -3.21
CA LEU A 28 16.89 5.73 -2.40
C LEU A 28 16.00 6.84 -3.00
N ARG A 29 16.60 7.94 -3.47
CA ARG A 29 15.87 9.01 -4.14
C ARG A 29 15.21 8.51 -5.42
N ASP A 30 15.91 7.74 -6.23
CA ASP A 30 15.38 7.17 -7.46
C ASP A 30 14.24 6.20 -7.17
N LEU A 31 14.38 5.34 -6.16
CA LEU A 31 13.29 4.47 -5.71
C LEU A 31 12.02 5.26 -5.34
N LEU A 32 12.16 6.36 -4.60
CA LEU A 32 11.05 7.24 -4.22
C LEU A 32 10.42 7.93 -5.44
N VAL A 33 11.25 8.36 -6.42
CA VAL A 33 10.78 8.98 -7.66
C VAL A 33 10.05 7.97 -8.54
N TRP A 34 10.56 6.75 -8.67
CA TRP A 34 10.02 5.73 -9.55
C TRP A 34 8.90 4.88 -8.92
N ARG A 35 8.67 4.97 -7.61
CA ARG A 35 7.50 4.35 -6.97
C ARG A 35 6.23 5.09 -7.41
N ARG A 36 5.37 4.43 -8.14
CA ARG A 36 4.10 4.96 -8.65
C ARG A 36 2.91 4.11 -8.18
N ASP A 37 1.74 4.71 -8.16
CA ASP A 37 0.47 4.01 -8.04
C ASP A 37 0.18 3.34 -9.39
N VAL A 38 0.32 2.01 -9.44
CA VAL A 38 0.21 1.23 -10.67
C VAL A 38 -1.22 0.72 -10.82
N ARG A 39 -1.82 0.94 -11.99
CA ARG A 39 -3.22 0.60 -12.28
C ARG A 39 -3.37 -0.25 -13.56
N ARG A 40 -2.26 -0.51 -14.25
CA ARG A 40 -2.18 -1.36 -15.43
C ARG A 40 -1.06 -2.36 -15.25
N PHE A 41 -1.44 -3.63 -15.16
CA PHE A 41 -0.52 -4.72 -14.91
C PHE A 41 -0.39 -5.62 -16.12
N ARG A 42 0.80 -6.24 -16.29
CA ARG A 42 0.98 -7.38 -17.17
C ARG A 42 0.25 -8.58 -16.59
N ASN A 43 -0.28 -9.45 -17.45
CA ASN A 43 -0.93 -10.68 -17.01
C ASN A 43 0.13 -11.79 -16.78
N GLU A 44 1.10 -11.49 -15.93
CA GLU A 44 2.23 -12.35 -15.60
C GLU A 44 2.18 -12.64 -14.10
N PRO A 45 2.19 -13.91 -13.68
CA PRO A 45 2.12 -14.26 -12.26
C PRO A 45 3.35 -13.75 -11.53
N LEU A 46 3.16 -13.39 -10.26
CA LEU A 46 4.28 -13.15 -9.35
C LEU A 46 4.93 -14.48 -8.97
N PRO A 47 6.24 -14.49 -8.68
CA PRO A 47 6.92 -15.68 -8.17
C PRO A 47 6.29 -16.17 -6.86
N ASP A 48 6.31 -17.48 -6.63
CA ASP A 48 5.85 -18.09 -5.39
C ASP A 48 6.51 -17.45 -4.16
N GLY A 49 5.71 -17.11 -3.16
CA GLY A 49 6.17 -16.47 -1.93
C GLY A 49 6.57 -14.99 -2.09
N ALA A 50 6.33 -14.35 -3.24
CA ALA A 50 6.70 -12.94 -3.44
C ALA A 50 5.93 -12.02 -2.49
N LEU A 51 4.62 -12.23 -2.31
CA LEU A 51 3.82 -11.41 -1.40
C LEU A 51 4.27 -11.58 0.05
N GLU A 52 4.56 -12.79 0.47
CA GLU A 52 5.03 -13.09 1.82
C GLU A 52 6.37 -12.39 2.11
N ARG A 53 7.33 -12.43 1.20
CA ARG A 53 8.62 -11.72 1.35
C ARG A 53 8.44 -10.20 1.44
N LEU A 54 7.55 -9.64 0.63
CA LEU A 54 7.22 -8.22 0.69
C LEU A 54 6.56 -7.85 2.03
N ILE A 55 5.68 -8.70 2.55
CA ILE A 55 5.03 -8.53 3.86
C ILE A 55 6.07 -8.62 4.98
N GLU A 56 7.03 -9.57 4.92
CA GLU A 56 8.14 -9.64 5.88
C GLU A 56 8.92 -8.32 5.92
N THR A 57 9.21 -7.73 4.75
CA THR A 57 9.87 -6.41 4.68
C THR A 57 8.99 -5.30 5.24
N ALA A 58 7.69 -5.32 4.98
CA ALA A 58 6.73 -4.35 5.53
C ALA A 58 6.70 -4.39 7.06
N CYS A 59 6.88 -5.56 7.66
CA CYS A 59 6.92 -5.73 9.12
C CYS A 59 8.13 -5.07 9.81
N LEU A 60 9.12 -4.59 9.05
CA LEU A 60 10.22 -3.75 9.56
C LEU A 60 9.81 -2.29 9.81
N ALA A 61 8.62 -1.91 9.39
CA ALA A 61 8.10 -0.56 9.61
C ALA A 61 7.97 -0.23 11.11
N PRO A 62 8.14 1.05 11.49
CA PRO A 62 7.88 1.46 12.87
C PRO A 62 6.39 1.40 13.18
N SER A 63 6.07 1.11 14.45
CA SER A 63 4.70 1.18 14.94
C SER A 63 4.64 1.79 16.34
N VAL A 64 3.54 2.46 16.66
CA VAL A 64 3.32 3.07 17.96
C VAL A 64 3.47 2.01 19.05
N GLY A 65 4.33 2.27 20.04
CA GLY A 65 4.57 1.32 21.13
C GLY A 65 5.05 -0.08 20.70
N LEU A 66 5.60 -0.24 19.49
CA LEU A 66 5.94 -1.54 18.89
C LEU A 66 4.71 -2.48 18.82
N SER A 67 3.54 -1.92 18.59
CA SER A 67 2.26 -2.65 18.63
C SER A 67 1.99 -3.54 17.43
N GLN A 68 2.68 -3.34 16.31
CA GLN A 68 2.58 -4.11 15.07
C GLN A 68 1.11 -4.45 14.71
N PRO A 69 0.25 -3.44 14.55
CA PRO A 69 -1.20 -3.62 14.47
C PRO A 69 -1.69 -4.05 13.08
N TRP A 70 -0.78 -4.22 12.13
CA TRP A 70 -1.11 -4.59 10.76
C TRP A 70 -1.61 -6.02 10.66
N ARG A 71 -2.64 -6.20 9.81
CA ARG A 71 -3.15 -7.50 9.40
C ARG A 71 -3.21 -7.52 7.88
N PHE A 72 -2.44 -8.43 7.29
CA PHE A 72 -2.35 -8.62 5.84
C PHE A 72 -3.20 -9.81 5.45
N VAL A 73 -4.10 -9.62 4.49
CA VAL A 73 -4.97 -10.67 3.95
C VAL A 73 -4.66 -10.81 2.47
N ILE A 74 -3.94 -11.89 2.10
CA ILE A 74 -3.73 -12.25 0.69
C ILE A 74 -5.06 -12.80 0.19
N VAL A 75 -5.54 -12.25 -0.94
CA VAL A 75 -6.85 -12.62 -1.50
C VAL A 75 -6.62 -13.45 -2.75
N ASP A 76 -6.60 -14.78 -2.58
CA ASP A 76 -6.40 -15.74 -3.67
C ASP A 76 -7.70 -16.29 -4.24
N ASP A 77 -8.77 -16.32 -3.43
CA ASP A 77 -10.08 -16.81 -3.84
C ASP A 77 -10.68 -15.93 -4.97
N PRO A 78 -10.90 -16.49 -6.18
CA PRO A 78 -11.46 -15.74 -7.30
C PRO A 78 -12.85 -15.16 -7.02
N ALA A 79 -13.69 -15.83 -6.21
CA ALA A 79 -15.01 -15.35 -5.89
C ALA A 79 -14.93 -14.10 -4.99
N ARG A 80 -14.02 -14.08 -4.02
CA ARG A 80 -13.76 -12.88 -3.19
C ARG A 80 -13.18 -11.74 -4.02
N ARG A 81 -12.24 -12.01 -4.95
CA ARG A 81 -11.73 -11.00 -5.89
C ARG A 81 -12.85 -10.40 -6.74
N GLN A 82 -13.73 -11.23 -7.26
CA GLN A 82 -14.88 -10.79 -8.06
C GLN A 82 -15.82 -9.89 -7.24
N ALA A 83 -16.13 -10.28 -6.00
CA ALA A 83 -16.95 -9.47 -5.10
C ALA A 83 -16.32 -8.09 -4.79
N VAL A 84 -14.98 -8.01 -4.65
CA VAL A 84 -14.28 -6.73 -4.51
C VAL A 84 -14.36 -5.87 -5.78
N ILE A 85 -14.31 -6.48 -6.97
CA ILE A 85 -14.50 -5.77 -8.24
C ILE A 85 -15.91 -5.19 -8.35
N GLU A 86 -16.92 -5.93 -7.92
CA GLU A 86 -18.32 -5.48 -7.90
C GLU A 86 -18.52 -4.32 -6.92
N ASP A 87 -17.96 -4.42 -5.71
CA ASP A 87 -17.97 -3.33 -4.73
C ASP A 87 -17.29 -2.07 -5.27
N PHE A 88 -16.10 -2.21 -5.86
CA PHE A 88 -15.42 -1.09 -6.53
C PHE A 88 -16.28 -0.47 -7.62
N THR A 89 -16.95 -1.28 -8.42
CA THR A 89 -17.76 -0.79 -9.55
C THR A 89 -18.93 0.05 -9.03
N ALA A 90 -19.60 -0.41 -7.97
CA ALA A 90 -20.70 0.31 -7.34
C ALA A 90 -20.21 1.62 -6.70
N CYS A 91 -19.17 1.56 -5.88
CA CYS A 91 -18.59 2.74 -5.23
C CYS A 91 -18.03 3.77 -6.23
N ASN A 92 -17.45 3.31 -7.34
CA ASN A 92 -16.93 4.20 -8.38
C ASN A 92 -18.04 4.90 -9.17
N ALA A 93 -19.15 4.22 -9.41
CA ALA A 93 -20.34 4.81 -10.03
C ALA A 93 -20.93 5.90 -9.12
N ASP A 94 -21.02 5.65 -7.82
CA ASP A 94 -21.48 6.63 -6.84
C ASP A 94 -20.51 7.82 -6.76
N ALA A 95 -19.21 7.58 -6.66
CA ALA A 95 -18.19 8.63 -6.61
C ALA A 95 -18.22 9.57 -7.82
N LEU A 96 -18.56 9.07 -9.02
CA LEU A 96 -18.71 9.90 -10.22
C LEU A 96 -19.81 10.95 -10.05
N THR A 97 -20.86 10.66 -9.29
CA THR A 97 -21.99 11.58 -9.07
C THR A 97 -21.58 12.87 -8.32
N ALA A 98 -20.44 12.84 -7.59
CA ALA A 98 -19.92 14.00 -6.88
C ALA A 98 -19.26 15.03 -7.81
N TYR A 99 -19.07 14.70 -9.08
CA TYR A 99 -18.45 15.59 -10.08
C TYR A 99 -19.45 16.05 -11.12
N ALA A 100 -19.20 17.24 -11.71
CA ALA A 100 -20.02 17.82 -12.78
C ALA A 100 -19.12 18.40 -13.89
N GLY A 101 -19.72 18.60 -15.08
CA GLY A 101 -19.06 19.24 -16.21
C GLY A 101 -17.75 18.56 -16.66
N GLU A 102 -16.74 19.33 -16.96
CA GLU A 102 -15.44 18.84 -17.44
C GLU A 102 -14.75 17.90 -16.43
N ARG A 103 -14.95 18.13 -15.12
CA ARG A 103 -14.33 17.28 -14.07
C ARG A 103 -14.96 15.90 -14.05
N ALA A 104 -16.26 15.77 -14.24
CA ALA A 104 -16.94 14.48 -14.39
C ALA A 104 -16.47 13.74 -15.64
N ALA A 105 -16.38 14.43 -16.78
CA ALA A 105 -15.85 13.85 -18.02
C ALA A 105 -14.42 13.34 -17.85
N ARG A 106 -13.56 14.11 -17.20
CA ARG A 106 -12.18 13.72 -16.90
C ARG A 106 -12.11 12.53 -15.93
N TYR A 107 -12.90 12.53 -14.85
CA TYR A 107 -12.98 11.41 -13.91
C TYR A 107 -13.33 10.10 -14.62
N ALA A 108 -14.32 10.14 -15.51
CA ALA A 108 -14.78 8.97 -16.25
C ALA A 108 -13.70 8.35 -17.17
N THR A 109 -12.67 9.12 -17.54
CA THR A 109 -11.53 8.63 -18.35
C THR A 109 -10.38 8.04 -17.53
N LEU A 110 -10.37 8.25 -16.20
CA LEU A 110 -9.29 7.77 -15.35
C LEU A 110 -9.36 6.25 -15.17
N LYS A 111 -8.24 5.59 -15.32
CA LYS A 111 -8.06 4.21 -14.84
C LYS A 111 -7.76 4.28 -13.33
N LEU A 112 -8.71 3.89 -12.50
CA LEU A 112 -8.63 4.08 -11.03
C LEU A 112 -8.20 2.82 -10.26
N ALA A 113 -8.26 1.64 -10.87
CA ALA A 113 -7.87 0.39 -10.25
C ALA A 113 -7.34 -0.62 -11.26
N GLY A 114 -6.47 -1.52 -10.80
CA GLY A 114 -5.94 -2.66 -11.57
C GLY A 114 -6.50 -4.01 -11.12
N LEU A 115 -7.71 -4.03 -10.56
CA LEU A 115 -8.32 -5.18 -9.93
C LEU A 115 -8.52 -6.39 -10.86
N LYS A 116 -8.69 -6.17 -12.16
CA LYS A 116 -8.93 -7.24 -13.13
C LYS A 116 -7.65 -7.84 -13.68
N GLU A 117 -6.58 -7.05 -13.71
CA GLU A 117 -5.33 -7.40 -14.39
C GLU A 117 -4.23 -7.86 -13.42
N ALA A 118 -4.26 -7.38 -12.17
CA ALA A 118 -3.22 -7.69 -11.19
C ALA A 118 -3.22 -9.17 -10.79
N PRO A 119 -2.06 -9.85 -10.83
CA PRO A 119 -1.95 -11.23 -10.36
C PRO A 119 -2.04 -11.34 -8.83
N GLY A 120 -1.51 -10.37 -8.09
CA GLY A 120 -1.51 -10.32 -6.63
C GLY A 120 -2.54 -9.37 -6.06
N HIS A 121 -3.28 -9.82 -5.05
CA HIS A 121 -4.28 -9.04 -4.35
C HIS A 121 -4.04 -9.11 -2.84
N LEU A 122 -4.00 -7.96 -2.18
CA LEU A 122 -3.72 -7.84 -0.76
C LEU A 122 -4.67 -6.82 -0.12
N ALA A 123 -5.41 -7.23 0.90
CA ALA A 123 -6.14 -6.30 1.75
C ALA A 123 -5.37 -6.08 3.05
N VAL A 124 -5.34 -4.84 3.53
CA VAL A 124 -4.62 -4.49 4.75
C VAL A 124 -5.57 -3.85 5.75
N PHE A 125 -5.46 -4.32 6.99
CA PHE A 125 -6.28 -3.86 8.10
C PHE A 125 -5.41 -3.45 9.29
N ALA A 126 -5.97 -2.60 10.14
CA ALA A 126 -5.44 -2.24 11.43
C ALA A 126 -6.24 -2.94 12.54
N ASP A 127 -5.58 -3.76 13.32
CA ASP A 127 -6.17 -4.37 14.51
C ASP A 127 -6.13 -3.38 15.68
N ARG A 128 -7.26 -2.74 15.93
CA ARG A 128 -7.41 -1.78 17.05
C ARG A 128 -7.41 -2.45 18.41
N GLY A 129 -7.70 -3.75 18.45
CA GLY A 129 -7.74 -4.55 19.68
C GLY A 129 -6.40 -5.13 20.09
N THR A 130 -5.31 -4.92 19.32
CA THR A 130 -4.00 -5.50 19.66
C THR A 130 -3.55 -5.09 21.08
N GLU A 131 -3.16 -6.08 21.88
CA GLU A 131 -2.59 -5.87 23.22
C GLU A 131 -1.08 -5.61 23.16
N GLN A 132 -0.43 -5.95 22.05
CA GLN A 132 0.99 -5.71 21.86
C GLN A 132 1.31 -4.22 21.98
N GLY A 133 2.44 -3.90 22.60
CA GLY A 133 2.85 -2.52 22.87
C GLY A 133 2.18 -1.89 24.09
N HIS A 134 1.35 -2.65 24.84
CA HIS A 134 0.77 -2.27 26.13
C HIS A 134 0.08 -0.90 26.11
N GLY A 135 -0.47 -0.48 24.99
CA GLY A 135 -1.16 0.80 24.84
C GLY A 135 -0.26 2.05 24.79
N LEU A 136 1.07 1.88 24.75
CA LEU A 136 2.01 3.00 24.69
C LEU A 136 1.75 3.90 23.49
N GLY A 137 1.59 5.22 23.72
CA GLY A 137 1.47 6.25 22.69
C GLY A 137 0.10 6.38 22.02
N ARG A 138 -0.86 5.46 22.28
CA ARG A 138 -2.18 5.48 21.63
C ARG A 138 -3.33 6.02 22.51
N ARG A 139 -3.04 6.37 23.76
CA ARG A 139 -4.07 6.88 24.68
C ARG A 139 -4.55 8.28 24.27
N THR A 140 -3.65 9.13 23.83
CA THR A 140 -3.94 10.52 23.42
C THR A 140 -4.17 10.64 21.92
N MET A 141 -3.64 9.72 21.13
CA MET A 141 -3.76 9.66 19.68
C MET A 141 -4.10 8.22 19.24
N PRO A 142 -5.36 7.78 19.41
CA PRO A 142 -5.77 6.42 19.07
C PRO A 142 -5.58 6.07 17.59
N GLU A 143 -5.60 7.06 16.68
CA GLU A 143 -5.34 6.94 15.25
C GLU A 143 -3.90 6.53 14.91
N MET A 144 -2.97 6.57 15.88
CA MET A 144 -1.60 6.07 15.68
C MET A 144 -1.55 4.59 15.32
N ILE A 145 -2.61 3.84 15.61
CA ILE A 145 -2.75 2.44 15.16
C ILE A 145 -2.82 2.40 13.63
N GLU A 146 -3.70 3.19 13.03
CA GLU A 146 -3.85 3.26 11.56
C GLU A 146 -2.60 3.86 10.91
N TYR A 147 -2.02 4.91 11.50
CA TYR A 147 -0.77 5.51 10.99
C TYR A 147 0.37 4.49 10.96
N SER A 148 0.48 3.65 12.00
CA SER A 148 1.45 2.56 12.02
C SER A 148 1.26 1.56 10.86
N VAL A 149 0.01 1.23 10.54
CA VAL A 149 -0.27 0.35 9.39
C VAL A 149 0.06 1.04 8.06
N VAL A 150 -0.22 2.34 7.92
CA VAL A 150 0.13 3.10 6.72
C VAL A 150 1.64 3.15 6.50
N THR A 151 2.47 3.22 7.57
CA THR A 151 3.93 3.12 7.42
C THR A 151 4.36 1.74 6.90
N ALA A 152 3.74 0.66 7.38
CA ALA A 152 4.01 -0.69 6.87
C ALA A 152 3.58 -0.83 5.40
N VAL A 153 2.42 -0.30 5.01
CA VAL A 153 1.97 -0.24 3.61
C VAL A 153 2.98 0.50 2.74
N TYR A 154 3.49 1.64 3.20
CA TYR A 154 4.47 2.40 2.42
C TYR A 154 5.81 1.68 2.31
N THR A 155 6.25 0.99 3.38
CA THR A 155 7.45 0.14 3.36
C THR A 155 7.30 -1.00 2.35
N LEU A 156 6.14 -1.70 2.35
CA LEU A 156 5.80 -2.72 1.36
C LEU A 156 5.85 -2.16 -0.07
N TRP A 157 5.33 -0.97 -0.28
CA TRP A 157 5.33 -0.32 -1.60
C TRP A 157 6.73 -0.04 -2.13
N LEU A 158 7.63 0.43 -1.26
CA LEU A 158 9.03 0.64 -1.62
C LEU A 158 9.75 -0.70 -1.90
N ALA A 159 9.50 -1.72 -1.08
CA ALA A 159 10.07 -3.06 -1.27
C ALA A 159 9.59 -3.66 -2.61
N ALA A 160 8.30 -3.60 -2.90
CA ALA A 160 7.74 -4.06 -4.16
C ALA A 160 8.40 -3.35 -5.35
N ARG A 161 8.54 -2.01 -5.29
CA ARG A 161 9.20 -1.26 -6.37
C ARG A 161 10.67 -1.66 -6.54
N ALA A 162 11.38 -1.95 -5.46
CA ALA A 162 12.77 -2.40 -5.52
C ALA A 162 12.92 -3.79 -6.18
N GLU A 163 11.86 -4.59 -6.19
CA GLU A 163 11.76 -5.89 -6.89
C GLU A 163 11.01 -5.78 -8.25
N GLU A 164 10.92 -4.57 -8.83
CA GLU A 164 10.21 -4.30 -10.11
C GLU A 164 8.70 -4.61 -10.07
N ILE A 165 8.16 -4.87 -8.89
CA ILE A 165 6.73 -5.12 -8.68
C ILE A 165 6.02 -3.78 -8.48
N GLY A 166 5.03 -3.51 -9.34
CA GLY A 166 4.12 -2.39 -9.18
C GLY A 166 3.08 -2.68 -8.12
N MET A 167 2.67 -1.64 -7.40
CA MET A 167 1.58 -1.71 -6.44
C MET A 167 0.61 -0.55 -6.66
N GLY A 168 -0.69 -0.84 -6.67
CA GLY A 168 -1.76 0.14 -6.75
C GLY A 168 -2.63 0.09 -5.51
N TRP A 169 -2.95 1.26 -4.93
CA TRP A 169 -3.83 1.40 -3.78
C TRP A 169 -5.26 1.71 -4.22
N VAL A 170 -6.17 0.80 -3.99
CA VAL A 170 -7.60 0.96 -4.27
C VAL A 170 -8.33 1.39 -2.99
N SER A 171 -8.88 2.60 -3.01
CA SER A 171 -9.60 3.21 -1.88
C SER A 171 -11.08 3.52 -2.18
N ILE A 172 -11.53 3.32 -3.42
CA ILE A 172 -12.93 3.51 -3.82
C ILE A 172 -13.68 2.19 -3.57
N LEU A 173 -13.89 1.89 -2.29
CA LEU A 173 -14.48 0.66 -1.78
C LEU A 173 -15.28 0.96 -0.51
N ASP A 174 -16.33 0.20 -0.23
CA ASP A 174 -17.02 0.24 1.06
C ASP A 174 -16.24 -0.58 2.11
N PRO A 175 -15.63 0.06 3.13
CA PRO A 175 -14.85 -0.65 4.15
C PRO A 175 -15.63 -1.71 4.91
N ALA A 176 -16.94 -1.52 5.13
CA ALA A 176 -17.76 -2.47 5.83
C ALA A 176 -18.09 -3.68 4.95
N HIS A 177 -18.29 -3.45 3.65
CA HIS A 177 -18.53 -4.51 2.68
C HIS A 177 -17.26 -5.34 2.47
N ILE A 178 -16.10 -4.72 2.30
CA ILE A 178 -14.81 -5.43 2.17
C ILE A 178 -14.54 -6.34 3.37
N ARG A 179 -14.83 -5.89 4.61
CA ARG A 179 -14.68 -6.76 5.79
C ARG A 179 -15.57 -8.01 5.71
N ARG A 180 -16.81 -7.89 5.23
CA ARG A 180 -17.72 -9.02 5.04
C ARG A 180 -17.25 -9.95 3.92
N ILE A 181 -16.85 -9.41 2.76
CA ILE A 181 -16.33 -10.20 1.64
C ILE A 181 -15.15 -11.05 2.08
N LEU A 182 -14.24 -10.48 2.89
CA LEU A 182 -13.00 -11.14 3.30
C LEU A 182 -13.14 -11.93 4.60
N ASP A 183 -14.31 -11.89 5.25
CA ASP A 183 -14.62 -12.61 6.48
C ASP A 183 -13.58 -12.36 7.59
N VAL A 184 -13.27 -11.08 7.83
CA VAL A 184 -12.30 -10.67 8.83
C VAL A 184 -12.98 -10.14 10.10
N PRO A 185 -12.30 -10.17 11.28
CA PRO A 185 -12.87 -9.71 12.54
C PRO A 185 -13.42 -8.28 12.48
N GLU A 186 -14.53 -8.03 13.16
CA GLU A 186 -15.21 -6.73 13.17
C GLU A 186 -14.32 -5.60 13.72
N GLY A 187 -13.43 -5.92 14.68
CA GLY A 187 -12.48 -4.98 15.26
C GLY A 187 -11.34 -4.55 14.34
N TRP A 188 -11.21 -5.16 13.15
CA TRP A 188 -10.18 -4.77 12.18
C TRP A 188 -10.66 -3.61 11.32
N ARG A 189 -9.93 -2.50 11.39
CA ARG A 189 -10.19 -1.31 10.56
C ARG A 189 -9.55 -1.47 9.19
N PHE A 190 -10.35 -1.40 8.13
CA PHE A 190 -9.85 -1.43 6.76
C PHE A 190 -8.96 -0.21 6.47
N ILE A 191 -7.78 -0.45 5.91
CA ILE A 191 -6.81 0.56 5.51
C ILE A 191 -6.77 0.71 3.99
N GLY A 192 -6.81 -0.39 3.26
CA GLY A 192 -6.83 -0.35 1.81
C GLY A 192 -6.76 -1.73 1.18
N TYR A 193 -7.06 -1.76 -0.10
CA TYR A 193 -6.92 -2.92 -0.97
C TYR A 193 -5.84 -2.64 -2.01
N PHE A 194 -4.94 -3.57 -2.21
CA PHE A 194 -3.76 -3.38 -3.04
C PHE A 194 -3.70 -4.41 -4.15
N CYS A 195 -3.45 -3.92 -5.36
CA CYS A 195 -3.15 -4.72 -6.54
C CYS A 195 -1.64 -4.76 -6.73
N LEU A 196 -1.04 -5.94 -6.88
CA LEU A 196 0.39 -6.13 -7.06
C LEU A 196 0.65 -6.94 -8.34
N GLY A 197 1.69 -6.58 -9.07
CA GLY A 197 2.07 -7.23 -10.33
C GLY A 197 3.10 -6.42 -11.09
N TYR A 198 3.54 -6.94 -12.22
CA TYR A 198 4.47 -6.19 -13.08
C TYR A 198 3.73 -5.10 -13.84
N PRO A 199 4.20 -3.84 -13.82
CA PRO A 199 3.55 -2.76 -14.54
C PRO A 199 3.67 -2.93 -16.06
N GLN A 200 2.63 -2.54 -16.82
CA GLN A 200 2.68 -2.50 -18.29
C GLN A 200 3.60 -1.41 -18.80
N ALA A 201 3.73 -0.32 -18.07
CA ALA A 201 4.61 0.80 -18.39
C ALA A 201 5.05 1.50 -17.09
N GLU A 202 6.21 2.11 -17.13
CA GLU A 202 6.78 2.88 -16.02
C GLU A 202 6.86 4.37 -16.37
N SER A 203 6.81 5.21 -15.34
CA SER A 203 6.98 6.65 -15.47
C SER A 203 7.44 7.23 -14.13
N ASP A 204 8.29 8.22 -14.17
CA ASP A 204 8.71 9.04 -13.03
C ASP A 204 7.66 10.11 -12.64
N ALA A 205 6.67 10.35 -13.53
CA ALA A 205 5.56 11.27 -13.29
C ALA A 205 4.28 10.51 -12.88
N PRO A 206 3.52 11.02 -11.88
CA PRO A 206 2.24 10.44 -11.49
C PRO A 206 1.23 10.37 -12.63
N GLU A 207 0.47 9.27 -12.72
CA GLU A 207 -0.54 9.11 -13.79
C GLU A 207 -1.60 10.22 -13.74
N LEU A 208 -2.06 10.62 -12.55
CA LEU A 208 -3.03 11.69 -12.40
C LEU A 208 -2.51 13.06 -12.86
N GLU A 209 -1.21 13.31 -12.72
CA GLU A 209 -0.58 14.53 -13.25
C GLU A 209 -0.51 14.49 -14.78
N ARG A 210 -0.09 13.37 -15.35
CA ARG A 210 -0.08 13.14 -16.82
C ARG A 210 -1.49 13.23 -17.43
N ALA A 211 -2.50 12.74 -16.70
CA ALA A 211 -3.91 12.88 -17.10
C ALA A 211 -4.50 14.28 -16.90
N GLY A 212 -3.72 15.21 -16.37
CA GLY A 212 -4.18 16.59 -16.12
C GLY A 212 -5.22 16.71 -14.99
N TRP A 213 -5.29 15.72 -14.09
CA TRP A 213 -6.22 15.76 -12.95
C TRP A 213 -5.77 16.79 -11.91
N GLU A 214 -4.48 16.72 -11.52
CA GLU A 214 -3.86 17.65 -10.56
C GLU A 214 -2.35 17.69 -10.80
N LYS A 215 -1.68 18.74 -10.30
CA LYS A 215 -0.22 18.91 -10.37
C LYS A 215 0.41 18.84 -8.99
N ARG A 216 1.65 18.34 -8.92
CA ARG A 216 2.42 18.39 -7.68
C ARG A 216 2.73 19.83 -7.28
N SER A 217 2.55 20.14 -6.01
CA SER A 217 2.99 21.39 -5.41
C SER A 217 4.48 21.36 -5.05
N CYS A 218 5.10 22.53 -4.98
CA CYS A 218 6.47 22.68 -4.52
C CYS A 218 6.57 22.39 -3.02
N ALA A 219 7.65 21.71 -2.58
CA ALA A 219 7.84 21.33 -1.18
C ALA A 219 7.79 22.52 -0.21
N GLN A 220 8.28 23.71 -0.64
CA GLN A 220 8.27 24.92 0.17
C GLN A 220 6.86 25.36 0.59
N THR A 221 5.84 25.01 -0.20
CA THR A 221 4.43 25.29 0.12
C THR A 221 3.96 24.63 1.42
N PHE A 222 4.61 23.54 1.82
CA PHE A 222 4.24 22.73 2.98
C PHE A 222 5.11 22.97 4.21
N ILE A 223 6.08 23.90 4.13
CA ILE A 223 7.03 24.18 5.22
C ILE A 223 6.62 25.44 5.95
N TYR A 224 6.28 25.29 7.22
CA TYR A 224 5.95 26.41 8.10
C TYR A 224 6.97 26.50 9.23
N ARG A 225 7.48 27.71 9.49
CA ARG A 225 8.35 28.01 10.64
C ARG A 225 7.56 28.77 11.68
N ARG A 226 7.69 28.41 12.94
CA ARG A 226 7.06 29.06 14.08
C ARG A 226 8.12 29.41 15.10
#